data_0f3b1a2e5c7a963aeccbfb87bf00e9bb
#
_entry.id   0f3b1a2e5c7a963aeccbfb87bf00e9bb
#
_cell.length_a   1.000
_cell.length_b   1.000
_cell.length_c   1.000
_cell.angle_alpha   90.00
_cell.angle_beta   90.00
_cell.angle_gamma   90.00
#
_symmetry.space_group_name_H-M   'P 1'
#
loop_
_entity.id
_entity.type
_entity.pdbx_description
1 polymer ?
#
loop_
_entity_poly.entity_id
_entity_poly.type
_entity_poly.pdbx_seq_one_letter_code
_entity_poly.pdbx_strand_id
1 'polypeptide(L)'
;LTDNVNLLAANLTTQVRNIAEVTTAVARGDLSRKITVDVKGEILELKNTINTMVDQLNAFASEVTRVAREVGTEGKLGGQATVPGVASTWKDLTDTVNVMAANLTEQVRGIVKVVTAVADGDLGQNLTVKSKGEVAALADTINNMTRTLATFADQVTTVAREVGVEGRLGGQANVPGAAGTWKDLTGNVNLLAQNLTTQVRSIAEVATAVTKGDLTRVVQVDARGEVAGLKDNINTMIDNLRLTTDRNTEQDWLKTNLARFSRMLQGERDLATISNLIMSELAPLVNAQYGVFYV
;
A
#
# COMPACT_ATOMS: atom_id res chain seq x y z
N LEU A 1 75.30 -5.17 59.18
CA LEU A 1 74.04 -4.42 59.37
C LEU A 1 73.76 -3.54 58.17
N THR A 2 74.79 -2.79 57.67
CA THR A 2 74.67 -1.86 56.53
C THR A 2 74.22 -2.55 55.20
N ASP A 3 74.78 -3.73 54.88
CA ASP A 3 74.46 -4.51 53.69
C ASP A 3 73.01 -5.01 53.68
N ASN A 4 72.49 -5.42 54.84
CA ASN A 4 71.11 -5.85 54.94
C ASN A 4 70.12 -4.69 54.76
N VAL A 5 70.49 -3.47 55.29
CA VAL A 5 69.64 -2.26 55.04
C VAL A 5 69.66 -1.82 53.60
N ASN A 6 70.82 -1.86 52.94
CA ASN A 6 70.97 -1.53 51.54
C ASN A 6 70.17 -2.52 50.65
N LEU A 7 70.24 -3.83 50.95
CA LEU A 7 69.48 -4.85 50.24
C LEU A 7 67.94 -4.66 50.40
N LEU A 8 67.52 -4.32 51.64
CA LEU A 8 66.11 -4.02 51.90
C LEU A 8 65.65 -2.79 51.15
N ALA A 9 66.43 -1.70 51.13
CA ALA A 9 66.11 -0.48 50.37
C ALA A 9 66.08 -0.70 48.84
N ALA A 10 67.03 -1.49 48.31
CA ALA A 10 67.03 -1.85 46.87
C ALA A 10 65.84 -2.70 46.50
N ASN A 11 65.43 -3.68 47.27
CA ASN A 11 64.30 -4.54 47.09
C ASN A 11 63.00 -3.72 47.09
N LEU A 12 62.83 -2.88 48.14
CA LEU A 12 61.63 -2.03 48.23
C LEU A 12 61.54 -1.04 47.09
N THR A 13 62.66 -0.43 46.66
CA THR A 13 62.73 0.47 45.54
C THR A 13 62.29 -0.23 44.22
N THR A 14 62.77 -1.46 44.01
CA THR A 14 62.43 -2.26 42.83
C THR A 14 60.93 -2.62 42.80
N GLN A 15 60.40 -3.03 43.96
CA GLN A 15 58.99 -3.36 44.10
C GLN A 15 58.06 -2.15 43.82
N VAL A 16 58.35 -1.01 44.45
CA VAL A 16 57.55 0.23 44.25
C VAL A 16 57.67 0.74 42.83
N ARG A 17 58.82 0.68 42.18
CA ARG A 17 58.95 1.06 40.77
C ARG A 17 58.13 0.19 39.83
N ASN A 18 58.18 -1.13 40.01
CA ASN A 18 57.36 -2.03 39.17
C ASN A 18 55.88 -1.80 39.38
N ILE A 19 55.41 -1.56 40.59
CA ILE A 19 54.01 -1.16 40.86
C ILE A 19 53.70 0.17 40.16
N ALA A 20 54.58 1.18 40.28
CA ALA A 20 54.38 2.48 39.62
C ALA A 20 54.36 2.39 38.10
N GLU A 21 55.21 1.55 37.51
CA GLU A 21 55.23 1.31 36.04
C GLU A 21 53.93 0.69 35.56
N VAL A 22 53.40 -0.35 36.24
CA VAL A 22 52.15 -1.01 35.87
C VAL A 22 50.96 -0.08 36.06
N THR A 23 50.88 0.63 37.21
CA THR A 23 49.78 1.58 37.45
C THR A 23 49.80 2.75 36.46
N THR A 24 51.00 3.21 36.06
CA THR A 24 51.13 4.23 34.97
C THR A 24 50.73 3.69 33.61
N ALA A 25 51.03 2.44 33.29
CA ALA A 25 50.60 1.77 32.07
C ALA A 25 49.06 1.69 32.04
N VAL A 26 48.42 1.25 33.11
CA VAL A 26 46.94 1.21 33.27
C VAL A 26 46.32 2.59 33.07
N ALA A 27 46.90 3.62 33.70
CA ALA A 27 46.42 5.00 33.53
C ALA A 27 46.50 5.52 32.10
N ARG A 28 47.39 4.95 31.28
CA ARG A 28 47.52 5.25 29.82
C ARG A 28 46.72 4.32 28.93
N GLY A 29 45.95 3.39 29.52
CA GLY A 29 45.14 2.41 28.78
C GLY A 29 45.90 1.15 28.33
N ASP A 30 47.18 0.96 28.71
CA ASP A 30 47.92 -0.28 28.48
C ASP A 30 47.60 -1.31 29.59
N LEU A 31 46.65 -2.18 29.29
CA LEU A 31 46.17 -3.23 30.20
C LEU A 31 46.91 -4.57 29.98
N SER A 32 47.98 -4.58 29.20
CA SER A 32 48.76 -5.79 28.94
C SER A 32 49.78 -6.10 30.02
N ARG A 33 50.13 -5.11 30.88
CA ARG A 33 51.19 -5.21 31.87
C ARG A 33 50.70 -5.66 33.22
N LYS A 34 51.52 -6.49 33.87
CA LYS A 34 51.28 -7.00 35.25
C LYS A 34 52.48 -6.78 36.15
N ILE A 35 52.23 -6.71 37.46
CA ILE A 35 53.27 -6.71 38.47
C ILE A 35 53.84 -8.13 38.55
N THR A 36 55.11 -8.31 38.21
CA THR A 36 55.77 -9.63 38.14
C THR A 36 56.79 -9.86 39.24
N VAL A 37 57.22 -8.77 39.92
CA VAL A 37 58.24 -8.88 41.03
C VAL A 37 57.83 -9.83 42.11
N ASP A 38 58.81 -10.57 42.65
CA ASP A 38 58.58 -11.45 43.78
C ASP A 38 58.46 -10.61 45.09
N VAL A 39 57.33 -10.73 45.76
CA VAL A 39 56.95 -9.92 46.92
C VAL A 39 56.24 -10.79 47.95
N LYS A 40 56.28 -10.37 49.24
CA LYS A 40 55.66 -11.07 50.39
C LYS A 40 54.82 -10.10 51.18
N GLY A 41 53.95 -10.64 52.06
CA GLY A 41 53.15 -9.85 53.01
C GLY A 41 52.18 -8.92 52.29
N GLU A 42 51.96 -7.74 52.83
CA GLU A 42 51.00 -6.75 52.32
C GLU A 42 51.29 -6.31 50.86
N ILE A 43 52.57 -6.30 50.44
CA ILE A 43 52.95 -5.99 49.06
C ILE A 43 52.48 -7.09 48.10
N LEU A 44 52.41 -8.37 48.57
CA LEU A 44 51.83 -9.46 47.75
C LEU A 44 50.34 -9.28 47.59
N GLU A 45 49.63 -8.87 48.64
CA GLU A 45 48.19 -8.57 48.55
C GLU A 45 47.91 -7.40 47.54
N LEU A 46 48.73 -6.33 47.65
CA LEU A 46 48.67 -5.19 46.73
C LEU A 46 48.92 -5.62 45.28
N LYS A 47 49.95 -6.42 44.99
CA LYS A 47 50.26 -7.02 43.71
C LYS A 47 49.07 -7.80 43.17
N ASN A 48 48.52 -8.70 43.97
CA ASN A 48 47.39 -9.53 43.53
C ASN A 48 46.15 -8.68 43.26
N THR A 49 45.84 -7.69 44.07
CA THR A 49 44.73 -6.77 43.89
C THR A 49 44.85 -5.96 42.59
N ILE A 50 46.05 -5.38 42.32
CA ILE A 50 46.30 -4.61 41.10
C ILE A 50 46.25 -5.52 39.87
N ASN A 51 46.86 -6.72 39.92
CA ASN A 51 46.79 -7.65 38.78
C ASN A 51 45.36 -8.12 38.50
N THR A 52 44.56 -8.40 39.51
CA THR A 52 43.15 -8.73 39.38
C THR A 52 42.36 -7.56 38.75
N MET A 53 42.60 -6.32 39.17
CA MET A 53 42.00 -5.13 38.60
C MET A 53 42.38 -4.98 37.12
N VAL A 54 43.66 -5.19 36.77
CA VAL A 54 44.12 -5.14 35.36
C VAL A 54 43.41 -6.21 34.52
N ASP A 55 43.30 -7.44 35.04
CA ASP A 55 42.59 -8.52 34.33
C ASP A 55 41.12 -8.20 34.08
N GLN A 56 40.42 -7.66 35.08
CA GLN A 56 39.03 -7.28 34.98
C GLN A 56 38.80 -6.13 33.97
N LEU A 57 39.68 -5.10 34.03
CA LEU A 57 39.66 -3.99 33.06
C LEU A 57 39.90 -4.47 31.64
N ASN A 58 40.89 -5.34 31.44
CA ASN A 58 41.22 -5.89 30.14
C ASN A 58 40.07 -6.74 29.57
N ALA A 59 39.49 -7.62 30.39
CA ALA A 59 38.34 -8.43 30.01
C ALA A 59 37.13 -7.55 29.65
N PHE A 60 36.84 -6.53 30.46
CA PHE A 60 35.75 -5.60 30.19
C PHE A 60 35.96 -4.83 28.87
N ALA A 61 37.13 -4.21 28.70
CA ALA A 61 37.45 -3.46 27.50
C ALA A 61 37.38 -4.34 26.22
N SER A 62 37.90 -5.56 26.29
CA SER A 62 37.85 -6.53 25.20
C SER A 62 36.43 -6.94 24.86
N GLU A 63 35.62 -7.30 25.86
CA GLU A 63 34.23 -7.75 25.64
C GLU A 63 33.32 -6.64 25.15
N VAL A 64 33.41 -5.42 25.73
CA VAL A 64 32.65 -4.26 25.25
C VAL A 64 33.02 -3.91 23.80
N THR A 65 34.35 -3.92 23.50
CA THR A 65 34.81 -3.67 22.13
C THR A 65 34.30 -4.75 21.16
N ARG A 66 34.31 -6.02 21.57
CA ARG A 66 33.77 -7.13 20.76
C ARG A 66 32.27 -6.91 20.47
N VAL A 67 31.47 -6.69 21.50
CA VAL A 67 30.02 -6.48 21.37
C VAL A 67 29.72 -5.24 20.49
N ALA A 68 30.44 -4.14 20.74
CA ALA A 68 30.29 -2.92 19.96
C ALA A 68 30.60 -3.14 18.46
N ARG A 69 31.64 -3.92 18.15
CA ARG A 69 32.02 -4.27 16.78
C ARG A 69 31.00 -5.21 16.14
N GLU A 70 30.64 -6.30 16.83
CA GLU A 70 29.65 -7.26 16.33
C GLU A 70 28.33 -6.58 16.02
N VAL A 71 27.77 -5.82 16.95
CA VAL A 71 26.48 -5.17 16.80
C VAL A 71 26.55 -3.92 15.92
N GLY A 72 27.55 -3.05 16.13
CA GLY A 72 27.61 -1.74 15.49
C GLY A 72 28.25 -1.74 14.10
N THR A 73 29.19 -2.68 13.85
CA THR A 73 29.97 -2.67 12.58
C THR A 73 29.67 -3.89 11.71
N GLU A 74 29.54 -5.07 12.32
CA GLU A 74 29.35 -6.31 11.58
C GLU A 74 27.85 -6.68 11.42
N GLY A 75 26.96 -5.97 12.10
CA GLY A 75 25.52 -6.24 12.08
C GLY A 75 25.12 -7.59 12.72
N LYS A 76 26.02 -8.19 13.50
CA LYS A 76 25.77 -9.45 14.22
C LYS A 76 25.00 -9.17 15.52
N LEU A 77 23.69 -9.31 15.46
CA LEU A 77 22.81 -9.02 16.58
C LEU A 77 22.73 -10.19 17.59
N GLY A 78 22.68 -9.85 18.88
CA GLY A 78 22.50 -10.80 19.99
C GLY A 78 23.76 -11.13 20.77
N GLY A 79 24.92 -10.52 20.44
CA GLY A 79 26.16 -10.63 21.23
C GLY A 79 25.96 -10.01 22.61
N GLN A 80 26.52 -10.66 23.62
CA GLN A 80 26.56 -10.20 25.03
C GLN A 80 27.98 -10.21 25.55
N ALA A 81 28.34 -9.22 26.35
CA ALA A 81 29.60 -9.15 27.04
C ALA A 81 29.59 -10.09 28.29
N THR A 82 30.66 -10.86 28.45
CA THR A 82 30.82 -11.72 29.62
C THR A 82 32.16 -11.42 30.28
N VAL A 83 32.14 -10.80 31.45
CA VAL A 83 33.34 -10.43 32.19
C VAL A 83 33.38 -11.22 33.51
N PRO A 84 34.28 -12.21 33.66
CA PRO A 84 34.35 -13.02 34.85
C PRO A 84 34.83 -12.22 36.07
N GLY A 85 34.26 -12.52 37.24
CA GLY A 85 34.73 -12.00 38.51
C GLY A 85 34.43 -10.52 38.81
N VAL A 86 33.62 -9.87 37.97
CA VAL A 86 33.21 -8.46 38.20
C VAL A 86 32.06 -8.36 39.18
N ALA A 87 32.12 -7.31 40.00
CA ALA A 87 31.09 -6.97 40.99
C ALA A 87 30.84 -5.46 40.97
N SER A 88 29.77 -5.04 41.68
CA SER A 88 29.40 -3.62 41.81
C SER A 88 29.40 -2.87 40.47
N THR A 89 30.00 -1.72 40.38
CA THR A 89 29.99 -0.83 39.22
C THR A 89 30.43 -1.50 37.91
N TRP A 90 31.40 -2.42 37.93
CA TRP A 90 31.84 -3.15 36.72
C TRP A 90 30.79 -4.12 36.21
N LYS A 91 30.08 -4.76 37.14
CA LYS A 91 28.94 -5.61 36.83
C LYS A 91 27.82 -4.77 36.23
N ASP A 92 27.49 -3.62 36.84
CA ASP A 92 26.42 -2.72 36.36
C ASP A 92 26.71 -2.18 34.97
N LEU A 93 27.99 -1.85 34.67
CA LEU A 93 28.41 -1.41 33.33
C LEU A 93 28.27 -2.53 32.30
N THR A 94 28.67 -3.75 32.64
CA THR A 94 28.52 -4.92 31.76
C THR A 94 27.05 -5.22 31.50
N ASP A 95 26.21 -5.21 32.51
CA ASP A 95 24.77 -5.42 32.40
C ASP A 95 24.11 -4.31 31.56
N THR A 96 24.53 -3.07 31.74
CA THR A 96 24.02 -1.94 30.92
C THR A 96 24.35 -2.11 29.44
N VAL A 97 25.56 -2.52 29.09
CA VAL A 97 25.98 -2.82 27.73
C VAL A 97 25.16 -3.98 27.17
N ASN A 98 24.92 -5.02 27.94
CA ASN A 98 24.11 -6.16 27.52
C ASN A 98 22.66 -5.80 27.32
N VAL A 99 22.06 -4.98 28.16
CA VAL A 99 20.69 -4.45 27.99
C VAL A 99 20.60 -3.60 26.72
N MET A 100 21.58 -2.74 26.48
CA MET A 100 21.63 -1.94 25.26
C MET A 100 21.69 -2.83 24.00
N ALA A 101 22.58 -3.83 23.96
CA ALA A 101 22.73 -4.75 22.85
C ALA A 101 21.47 -5.62 22.63
N ALA A 102 20.85 -6.08 23.73
CA ALA A 102 19.60 -6.83 23.66
C ALA A 102 18.44 -5.99 23.12
N ASN A 103 18.26 -4.77 23.61
CA ASN A 103 17.22 -3.85 23.14
C ASN A 103 17.39 -3.55 21.64
N LEU A 104 18.61 -3.24 21.19
CA LEU A 104 18.88 -2.98 19.77
C LEU A 104 18.58 -4.23 18.91
N THR A 105 18.96 -5.41 19.41
CA THR A 105 18.67 -6.69 18.75
C THR A 105 17.17 -6.92 18.58
N GLU A 106 16.40 -6.74 19.65
CA GLU A 106 14.93 -6.91 19.63
C GLU A 106 14.27 -5.93 18.66
N GLN A 107 14.67 -4.66 18.70
CA GLN A 107 14.14 -3.62 17.84
C GLN A 107 14.40 -3.90 16.35
N VAL A 108 15.67 -4.19 15.99
CA VAL A 108 16.02 -4.46 14.59
C VAL A 108 15.36 -5.73 14.07
N ARG A 109 15.36 -6.82 14.85
CA ARG A 109 14.67 -8.06 14.46
C ARG A 109 13.17 -7.88 14.34
N GLY A 110 12.55 -7.08 15.20
CA GLY A 110 11.14 -6.71 15.11
C GLY A 110 10.83 -5.97 13.83
N ILE A 111 11.65 -4.97 13.47
CA ILE A 111 11.52 -4.22 12.21
C ILE A 111 11.65 -5.16 11.00
N VAL A 112 12.70 -6.00 10.97
CA VAL A 112 12.92 -6.96 9.88
C VAL A 112 11.74 -7.88 9.72
N LYS A 113 11.19 -8.42 10.83
CA LYS A 113 10.02 -9.30 10.78
C LYS A 113 8.81 -8.63 10.12
N VAL A 114 8.47 -7.41 10.53
CA VAL A 114 7.31 -6.69 9.98
C VAL A 114 7.55 -6.29 8.52
N VAL A 115 8.75 -5.78 8.19
CA VAL A 115 9.07 -5.39 6.81
C VAL A 115 9.06 -6.60 5.86
N THR A 116 9.58 -7.75 6.32
CA THR A 116 9.51 -9.01 5.54
C THR A 116 8.06 -9.46 5.34
N ALA A 117 7.24 -9.43 6.39
CA ALA A 117 5.82 -9.76 6.28
C ALA A 117 5.10 -8.86 5.27
N VAL A 118 5.37 -7.55 5.29
CA VAL A 118 4.83 -6.60 4.30
C VAL A 118 5.29 -6.94 2.88
N ALA A 119 6.56 -7.30 2.70
CA ALA A 119 7.09 -7.71 1.41
C ALA A 119 6.44 -9.00 0.87
N ASP A 120 6.07 -9.90 1.77
CA ASP A 120 5.36 -11.15 1.46
C ASP A 120 3.83 -10.96 1.32
N GLY A 121 3.34 -9.72 1.48
CA GLY A 121 1.92 -9.39 1.36
C GLY A 121 1.11 -9.57 2.66
N ASP A 122 1.72 -9.97 3.77
CA ASP A 122 1.06 -10.00 5.08
C ASP A 122 1.09 -8.59 5.71
N LEU A 123 0.00 -7.86 5.51
CA LEU A 123 -0.20 -6.51 6.01
C LEU A 123 -0.86 -6.48 7.41
N GLY A 124 -1.05 -7.64 8.03
CA GLY A 124 -1.66 -7.75 9.37
C GLY A 124 -0.67 -7.61 10.53
N GLN A 125 0.64 -7.59 10.26
CA GLN A 125 1.67 -7.51 11.29
C GLN A 125 1.87 -6.09 11.79
N ASN A 126 2.04 -5.96 13.11
CA ASN A 126 2.37 -4.70 13.77
C ASN A 126 3.70 -4.80 14.50
N LEU A 127 4.50 -3.74 14.44
CA LEU A 127 5.74 -3.62 15.19
C LEU A 127 5.41 -3.18 16.62
N THR A 128 5.57 -4.12 17.57
CA THR A 128 5.40 -3.88 19.00
C THR A 128 6.77 -3.91 19.68
N VAL A 129 7.44 -2.76 19.78
CA VAL A 129 8.72 -2.62 20.46
C VAL A 129 8.56 -1.75 21.69
N LYS A 130 9.16 -2.17 22.82
CA LYS A 130 9.24 -1.36 24.03
C LYS A 130 10.39 -0.35 23.88
N SER A 131 10.20 0.66 23.06
CA SER A 131 11.20 1.69 22.80
C SER A 131 10.67 3.09 23.13
N LYS A 132 11.58 4.04 23.27
CA LYS A 132 11.30 5.47 23.49
C LYS A 132 12.04 6.29 22.44
N GLY A 133 11.66 7.55 22.31
CA GLY A 133 12.35 8.48 21.40
C GLY A 133 12.19 8.11 19.92
N GLU A 134 13.25 8.22 19.15
CA GLU A 134 13.23 8.06 17.69
C GLU A 134 12.84 6.66 17.23
N VAL A 135 13.18 5.61 18.00
CA VAL A 135 12.82 4.22 17.66
C VAL A 135 11.31 3.99 17.84
N ALA A 136 10.68 4.62 18.83
CA ALA A 136 9.22 4.60 18.96
C ALA A 136 8.55 5.30 17.78
N ALA A 137 9.04 6.47 17.38
CA ALA A 137 8.55 7.21 16.21
C ALA A 137 8.71 6.40 14.91
N LEU A 138 9.82 5.65 14.76
CA LEU A 138 10.02 4.74 13.62
C LEU A 138 8.99 3.60 13.63
N ALA A 139 8.73 3.01 14.82
CA ALA A 139 7.72 1.95 14.96
C ALA A 139 6.32 2.46 14.57
N ASP A 140 5.93 3.65 15.03
CA ASP A 140 4.66 4.27 14.66
C ASP A 140 4.58 4.55 13.15
N THR A 141 5.67 5.00 12.55
CA THR A 141 5.75 5.24 11.10
C THR A 141 5.55 3.95 10.30
N ILE A 142 6.23 2.86 10.69
CA ILE A 142 6.08 1.55 10.06
C ILE A 142 4.65 1.04 10.23
N ASN A 143 4.08 1.13 11.43
CA ASN A 143 2.71 0.68 11.69
C ASN A 143 1.67 1.49 10.89
N ASN A 144 1.86 2.79 10.78
CA ASN A 144 1.00 3.65 9.96
C ASN A 144 1.11 3.30 8.46
N MET A 145 2.32 3.06 7.97
CA MET A 145 2.56 2.61 6.59
C MET A 145 1.85 1.28 6.31
N THR A 146 2.06 0.27 7.18
CA THR A 146 1.42 -1.05 7.03
C THR A 146 -0.10 -0.94 7.04
N ARG A 147 -0.68 -0.13 7.94
CA ARG A 147 -2.13 0.11 8.00
C ARG A 147 -2.66 0.78 6.73
N THR A 148 -1.96 1.79 6.22
CA THR A 148 -2.35 2.47 4.96
C THR A 148 -2.33 1.49 3.79
N LEU A 149 -1.29 0.65 3.68
CA LEU A 149 -1.18 -0.40 2.67
C LEU A 149 -2.31 -1.43 2.78
N ALA A 150 -2.59 -1.91 4.00
CA ALA A 150 -3.69 -2.85 4.26
C ALA A 150 -5.04 -2.28 3.84
N THR A 151 -5.33 -1.06 4.25
CA THR A 151 -6.58 -0.37 3.89
C THR A 151 -6.68 -0.16 2.38
N PHE A 152 -5.59 0.25 1.73
CA PHE A 152 -5.57 0.42 0.28
C PHE A 152 -5.83 -0.90 -0.46
N ALA A 153 -5.12 -1.97 -0.08
CA ALA A 153 -5.30 -3.29 -0.69
C ALA A 153 -6.73 -3.83 -0.52
N ASP A 154 -7.32 -3.69 0.68
CA ASP A 154 -8.70 -4.08 0.96
C ASP A 154 -9.70 -3.28 0.14
N GLN A 155 -9.58 -1.96 0.12
CA GLN A 155 -10.48 -1.07 -0.61
C GLN A 155 -10.43 -1.29 -2.12
N VAL A 156 -9.23 -1.43 -2.70
CA VAL A 156 -9.07 -1.73 -4.13
C VAL A 156 -9.65 -3.09 -4.48
N THR A 157 -9.39 -4.12 -3.65
CA THR A 157 -9.94 -5.46 -3.83
C THR A 157 -11.47 -5.45 -3.74
N THR A 158 -12.02 -4.68 -2.79
CA THR A 158 -13.48 -4.53 -2.63
C THR A 158 -14.11 -3.89 -3.86
N VAL A 159 -13.58 -2.76 -4.34
CA VAL A 159 -14.09 -2.09 -5.56
C VAL A 159 -13.96 -3.00 -6.78
N ALA A 160 -12.83 -3.68 -6.96
CA ALA A 160 -12.62 -4.60 -8.07
C ALA A 160 -13.60 -5.78 -8.04
N ARG A 161 -13.89 -6.35 -6.87
CA ARG A 161 -14.87 -7.43 -6.70
C ARG A 161 -16.29 -6.94 -6.94
N GLU A 162 -16.69 -5.83 -6.33
CA GLU A 162 -18.04 -5.26 -6.51
C GLU A 162 -18.34 -4.95 -7.98
N VAL A 163 -17.42 -4.25 -8.65
CA VAL A 163 -17.60 -3.82 -10.02
C VAL A 163 -17.37 -4.96 -11.01
N GLY A 164 -16.27 -5.73 -10.83
CA GLY A 164 -15.83 -6.72 -11.82
C GLY A 164 -16.47 -8.11 -11.67
N VAL A 165 -16.88 -8.52 -10.47
CA VAL A 165 -17.42 -9.86 -10.20
C VAL A 165 -18.91 -9.80 -9.89
N GLU A 166 -19.31 -8.88 -9.02
CA GLU A 166 -20.70 -8.81 -8.54
C GLU A 166 -21.56 -7.89 -9.43
N GLY A 167 -20.97 -7.14 -10.36
CA GLY A 167 -21.68 -6.20 -11.24
C GLY A 167 -22.33 -5.02 -10.48
N ARG A 168 -21.91 -4.79 -9.25
CA ARG A 168 -22.38 -3.66 -8.43
C ARG A 168 -21.61 -2.40 -8.79
N LEU A 169 -22.23 -1.54 -9.57
CA LEU A 169 -21.62 -0.31 -10.07
C LEU A 169 -21.77 0.83 -9.05
N GLY A 170 -20.71 1.65 -8.89
CA GLY A 170 -20.70 2.86 -8.07
C GLY A 170 -19.90 2.76 -6.77
N GLY A 171 -19.26 1.61 -6.49
CA GLY A 171 -18.32 1.47 -5.39
C GLY A 171 -17.12 2.40 -5.52
N GLN A 172 -16.63 2.93 -4.39
CA GLN A 172 -15.44 3.78 -4.32
C GLN A 172 -14.53 3.34 -3.19
N ALA A 173 -13.23 3.38 -3.42
CA ALA A 173 -12.21 3.14 -2.42
C ALA A 173 -12.05 4.38 -1.51
N ASN A 174 -12.00 4.15 -0.20
CA ASN A 174 -11.71 5.19 0.78
C ASN A 174 -10.53 4.78 1.65
N VAL A 175 -9.40 5.49 1.53
CA VAL A 175 -8.17 5.24 2.28
C VAL A 175 -7.85 6.45 3.14
N PRO A 176 -8.31 6.48 4.38
CA PRO A 176 -8.05 7.60 5.30
C PRO A 176 -6.56 7.77 5.56
N GLY A 177 -6.07 9.01 5.50
CA GLY A 177 -4.66 9.33 5.72
C GLY A 177 -3.73 9.07 4.54
N ALA A 178 -4.24 8.58 3.40
CA ALA A 178 -3.44 8.46 2.18
C ALA A 178 -2.96 9.83 1.70
N ALA A 179 -1.67 9.94 1.38
CA ALA A 179 -1.03 11.16 0.86
C ALA A 179 -0.13 10.80 -0.33
N GLY A 180 0.25 11.81 -1.13
CA GLY A 180 1.12 11.64 -2.29
C GLY A 180 0.60 10.54 -3.23
N THR A 181 1.47 9.67 -3.68
CA THR A 181 1.16 8.59 -4.64
C THR A 181 0.01 7.67 -4.20
N TRP A 182 -0.16 7.40 -2.90
CA TRP A 182 -1.26 6.57 -2.40
C TRP A 182 -2.63 7.21 -2.60
N LYS A 183 -2.70 8.54 -2.42
CA LYS A 183 -3.90 9.33 -2.72
C LYS A 183 -4.20 9.32 -4.21
N ASP A 184 -3.18 9.48 -5.04
CA ASP A 184 -3.32 9.48 -6.51
C ASP A 184 -3.79 8.12 -7.03
N LEU A 185 -3.22 7.01 -6.51
CA LEU A 185 -3.66 5.65 -6.84
C LEU A 185 -5.12 5.41 -6.46
N THR A 186 -5.52 5.81 -5.25
CA THR A 186 -6.91 5.71 -4.79
C THR A 186 -7.84 6.53 -5.70
N GLY A 187 -7.43 7.74 -6.07
CA GLY A 187 -8.15 8.61 -7.00
C GLY A 187 -8.32 7.98 -8.38
N ASN A 188 -7.28 7.37 -8.92
CA ASN A 188 -7.31 6.70 -10.21
C ASN A 188 -8.24 5.48 -10.21
N VAL A 189 -8.23 4.67 -9.13
CA VAL A 189 -9.17 3.55 -8.96
C VAL A 189 -10.62 4.06 -8.92
N ASN A 190 -10.88 5.12 -8.19
CA ASN A 190 -12.20 5.73 -8.10
C ASN A 190 -12.67 6.29 -9.44
N LEU A 191 -11.78 6.96 -10.18
CA LEU A 191 -12.09 7.48 -11.51
C LEU A 191 -12.42 6.35 -12.49
N LEU A 192 -11.66 5.24 -12.46
CA LEU A 192 -11.93 4.06 -13.27
C LEU A 192 -13.31 3.47 -12.95
N ALA A 193 -13.61 3.27 -11.67
CA ALA A 193 -14.90 2.74 -11.21
C ALA A 193 -16.07 3.67 -11.59
N GLN A 194 -15.88 4.97 -11.48
CA GLN A 194 -16.87 5.98 -11.84
C GLN A 194 -17.13 6.01 -13.34
N ASN A 195 -16.07 6.03 -14.16
CA ASN A 195 -16.21 6.03 -15.63
C ASN A 195 -16.94 4.78 -16.10
N LEU A 196 -16.55 3.59 -15.61
CA LEU A 196 -17.22 2.34 -15.96
C LEU A 196 -18.69 2.36 -15.52
N THR A 197 -18.97 2.85 -14.31
CA THR A 197 -20.35 2.99 -13.80
C THR A 197 -21.20 3.87 -14.70
N THR A 198 -20.71 5.03 -15.09
CA THR A 198 -21.43 5.99 -15.92
C THR A 198 -21.68 5.42 -17.32
N GLN A 199 -20.67 4.80 -17.92
CA GLN A 199 -20.77 4.23 -19.26
C GLN A 199 -21.77 3.06 -19.31
N VAL A 200 -21.65 2.10 -18.40
CA VAL A 200 -22.54 0.92 -18.35
C VAL A 200 -23.99 1.32 -18.04
N ARG A 201 -24.22 2.23 -17.10
CA ARG A 201 -25.57 2.72 -16.78
C ARG A 201 -26.21 3.43 -17.96
N SER A 202 -25.48 4.31 -18.66
CA SER A 202 -26.01 5.00 -19.82
C SER A 202 -26.38 4.02 -20.94
N ILE A 203 -25.55 3.00 -21.19
CA ILE A 203 -25.87 1.94 -22.17
C ILE A 203 -27.13 1.17 -21.74
N ALA A 204 -27.21 0.77 -20.46
CA ALA A 204 -28.36 0.03 -19.94
C ALA A 204 -29.67 0.84 -19.99
N GLU A 205 -29.62 2.14 -19.69
CA GLU A 205 -30.77 3.04 -19.80
C GLU A 205 -31.28 3.14 -21.23
N VAL A 206 -30.39 3.32 -22.20
CA VAL A 206 -30.75 3.40 -23.60
C VAL A 206 -31.25 2.05 -24.12
N ALA A 207 -30.59 0.93 -23.79
CA ALA A 207 -31.06 -0.40 -24.13
C ALA A 207 -32.47 -0.68 -23.58
N THR A 208 -32.74 -0.25 -22.34
CA THR A 208 -34.05 -0.37 -21.71
C THR A 208 -35.11 0.50 -22.42
N ALA A 209 -34.75 1.69 -22.86
CA ALA A 209 -35.62 2.56 -23.66
C ALA A 209 -36.00 1.89 -25.03
N VAL A 210 -35.03 1.32 -25.70
CA VAL A 210 -35.23 0.59 -26.97
C VAL A 210 -36.19 -0.60 -26.79
N THR A 211 -36.06 -1.40 -25.71
CA THR A 211 -36.99 -2.52 -25.44
C THR A 211 -38.42 -2.07 -25.18
N LYS A 212 -38.62 -0.81 -24.76
CA LYS A 212 -39.93 -0.20 -24.57
C LYS A 212 -40.45 0.52 -25.82
N GLY A 213 -39.73 0.46 -26.95
CA GLY A 213 -40.06 1.13 -28.20
C GLY A 213 -39.67 2.62 -28.25
N ASP A 214 -38.98 3.14 -27.23
CA ASP A 214 -38.46 4.51 -27.27
C ASP A 214 -37.11 4.53 -28.01
N LEU A 215 -37.19 4.84 -29.32
CA LEU A 215 -36.05 4.97 -30.22
C LEU A 215 -35.49 6.41 -30.27
N THR A 216 -35.96 7.32 -29.41
CA THR A 216 -35.50 8.73 -29.41
C THR A 216 -34.20 8.91 -28.61
N ARG A 217 -33.88 8.01 -27.72
CA ARG A 217 -32.70 8.05 -26.84
C ARG A 217 -31.46 7.53 -27.56
N VAL A 218 -30.33 8.15 -27.27
CA VAL A 218 -29.00 7.75 -27.76
C VAL A 218 -28.02 7.69 -26.57
N VAL A 219 -26.98 6.88 -26.69
CA VAL A 219 -25.91 6.79 -25.66
C VAL A 219 -25.05 8.05 -25.77
N GLN A 220 -25.09 8.89 -24.72
CA GLN A 220 -24.36 10.17 -24.64
C GLN A 220 -23.38 10.12 -23.45
N VAL A 221 -22.29 9.38 -23.58
CA VAL A 221 -21.23 9.31 -22.58
C VAL A 221 -19.90 9.67 -23.21
N ASP A 222 -19.02 10.27 -22.41
CA ASP A 222 -17.61 10.36 -22.79
C ASP A 222 -17.00 8.96 -22.70
N ALA A 223 -16.61 8.44 -23.85
CA ALA A 223 -16.03 7.11 -23.97
C ALA A 223 -14.87 7.14 -24.96
N ARG A 224 -13.86 6.30 -24.71
CA ARG A 224 -12.66 6.17 -25.55
C ARG A 224 -12.41 4.70 -25.88
N GLY A 225 -11.63 4.46 -26.93
CA GLY A 225 -11.26 3.11 -27.35
C GLY A 225 -12.46 2.24 -27.68
N GLU A 226 -12.49 1.01 -27.21
CA GLU A 226 -13.52 0.01 -27.50
C GLU A 226 -14.92 0.42 -27.01
N VAL A 227 -15.00 1.14 -25.90
CA VAL A 227 -16.29 1.62 -25.36
C VAL A 227 -16.88 2.71 -26.24
N ALA A 228 -16.06 3.54 -26.87
CA ALA A 228 -16.53 4.50 -27.89
C ALA A 228 -17.11 3.78 -29.11
N GLY A 229 -16.40 2.74 -29.58
CA GLY A 229 -16.92 1.89 -30.68
C GLY A 229 -18.25 1.21 -30.32
N LEU A 230 -18.40 0.71 -29.11
CA LEU A 230 -19.66 0.13 -28.62
C LEU A 230 -20.79 1.17 -28.60
N LYS A 231 -20.53 2.37 -28.08
CA LYS A 231 -21.47 3.51 -28.12
C LYS A 231 -21.95 3.80 -29.53
N ASP A 232 -21.02 3.95 -30.46
CA ASP A 232 -21.33 4.30 -31.85
C ASP A 232 -22.13 3.18 -32.56
N ASN A 233 -21.79 1.92 -32.29
CA ASN A 233 -22.54 0.77 -32.81
C ASN A 233 -23.97 0.73 -32.27
N ILE A 234 -24.18 0.99 -30.99
CA ILE A 234 -25.53 1.04 -30.37
C ILE A 234 -26.33 2.19 -30.99
N ASN A 235 -25.77 3.38 -31.15
CA ASN A 235 -26.44 4.51 -31.73
C ASN A 235 -26.81 4.24 -33.20
N THR A 236 -25.91 3.66 -33.99
CA THR A 236 -26.18 3.22 -35.36
C THR A 236 -27.32 2.18 -35.44
N MET A 237 -27.34 1.22 -34.51
CA MET A 237 -28.42 0.24 -34.42
C MET A 237 -29.78 0.92 -34.15
N ILE A 238 -29.81 1.89 -33.24
CA ILE A 238 -31.04 2.65 -32.92
C ILE A 238 -31.54 3.43 -34.16
N ASP A 239 -30.63 4.08 -34.87
CA ASP A 239 -30.99 4.82 -36.10
C ASP A 239 -31.56 3.88 -37.18
N ASN A 240 -30.98 2.69 -37.37
CA ASN A 240 -31.49 1.68 -38.28
C ASN A 240 -32.87 1.15 -37.87
N LEU A 241 -33.09 0.93 -36.56
CA LEU A 241 -34.39 0.52 -36.02
C LEU A 241 -35.44 1.61 -36.25
N ARG A 242 -35.11 2.89 -36.05
CA ARG A 242 -35.99 4.04 -36.30
C ARG A 242 -36.42 4.09 -37.79
N LEU A 243 -35.44 4.06 -38.70
CA LEU A 243 -35.70 4.05 -40.14
C LEU A 243 -36.59 2.87 -40.56
N THR A 244 -36.37 1.69 -40.00
CA THR A 244 -37.17 0.50 -40.30
C THR A 244 -38.58 0.64 -39.75
N THR A 245 -38.76 1.18 -38.54
CA THR A 245 -40.06 1.42 -37.91
C THR A 245 -40.85 2.45 -38.73
N ASP A 246 -40.23 3.55 -39.13
CA ASP A 246 -40.86 4.60 -39.97
C ASP A 246 -41.31 4.03 -41.30
N ARG A 247 -40.47 3.25 -41.98
CA ARG A 247 -40.83 2.58 -43.25
C ARG A 247 -41.99 1.59 -43.08
N ASN A 248 -41.98 0.80 -42.00
CA ASN A 248 -43.06 -0.13 -41.71
C ASN A 248 -44.39 0.62 -41.45
N THR A 249 -44.34 1.70 -40.70
CA THR A 249 -45.50 2.55 -40.45
C THR A 249 -46.06 3.15 -41.73
N GLU A 250 -45.21 3.65 -42.62
CA GLU A 250 -45.61 4.17 -43.92
C GLU A 250 -46.20 3.07 -44.81
N GLN A 251 -45.58 1.90 -44.86
CA GLN A 251 -46.11 0.76 -45.61
C GLN A 251 -47.46 0.27 -45.06
N ASP A 252 -47.63 0.20 -43.75
CA ASP A 252 -48.88 -0.23 -43.14
C ASP A 252 -50.00 0.81 -43.38
N TRP A 253 -49.66 2.11 -43.33
CA TRP A 253 -50.56 3.18 -43.71
C TRP A 253 -50.99 3.04 -45.16
N LEU A 254 -50.05 2.83 -46.10
CA LEU A 254 -50.30 2.65 -47.51
C LEU A 254 -51.21 1.42 -47.81
N LYS A 255 -50.85 0.25 -47.21
CA LYS A 255 -51.62 -0.99 -47.37
C LYS A 255 -53.02 -0.86 -46.78
N THR A 256 -53.19 -0.23 -45.64
CA THR A 256 -54.49 -0.02 -45.01
C THR A 256 -55.36 0.87 -45.83
N ASN A 257 -54.83 1.97 -46.35
CA ASN A 257 -55.60 2.89 -47.20
C ASN A 257 -55.91 2.30 -48.58
N LEU A 258 -54.98 1.58 -49.23
CA LEU A 258 -55.20 0.90 -50.46
C LEU A 258 -56.32 -0.16 -50.32
N ALA A 259 -56.30 -0.95 -49.25
CA ALA A 259 -57.35 -1.94 -48.99
C ALA A 259 -58.70 -1.27 -48.70
N ARG A 260 -58.72 -0.11 -48.05
CA ARG A 260 -59.92 0.70 -47.81
C ARG A 260 -60.50 1.20 -49.14
N PHE A 261 -59.66 1.83 -49.99
CA PHE A 261 -60.10 2.30 -51.32
C PHE A 261 -60.57 1.17 -52.21
N SER A 262 -59.86 0.06 -52.31
CA SER A 262 -60.27 -1.11 -53.09
C SER A 262 -61.66 -1.61 -52.70
N ARG A 263 -61.96 -1.67 -51.39
CA ARG A 263 -63.28 -2.09 -50.87
C ARG A 263 -64.38 -1.08 -51.24
N MET A 264 -64.12 0.22 -51.14
CA MET A 264 -65.09 1.27 -51.43
C MET A 264 -65.46 1.34 -52.88
N LEU A 265 -64.54 1.10 -53.79
CA LEU A 265 -64.77 1.10 -55.19
C LEU A 265 -65.31 -0.22 -55.78
N GLN A 266 -65.28 -1.31 -54.91
CA GLN A 266 -65.74 -2.63 -55.33
C GLN A 266 -67.26 -2.67 -55.58
N GLY A 267 -67.68 -2.90 -56.84
CA GLY A 267 -69.08 -2.99 -57.24
C GLY A 267 -69.69 -1.67 -57.73
N GLU A 268 -69.06 -0.54 -57.52
CA GLU A 268 -69.50 0.74 -58.06
C GLU A 268 -69.22 0.83 -59.57
N ARG A 269 -70.24 1.34 -60.35
CA ARG A 269 -70.15 1.48 -61.76
C ARG A 269 -70.52 2.89 -62.23
N ASP A 270 -71.09 3.70 -61.33
CA ASP A 270 -71.40 5.08 -61.64
C ASP A 270 -70.22 6.00 -61.47
N LEU A 271 -69.85 6.69 -62.56
CA LEU A 271 -68.67 7.54 -62.62
C LEU A 271 -68.78 8.75 -61.68
N ALA A 272 -69.94 9.29 -61.45
CA ALA A 272 -70.19 10.43 -60.60
C ALA A 272 -70.00 9.99 -59.11
N THR A 273 -70.49 8.80 -58.70
CA THR A 273 -70.30 8.21 -57.40
C THR A 273 -68.83 7.86 -57.12
N ILE A 274 -68.13 7.26 -58.05
CA ILE A 274 -66.69 6.94 -57.97
C ILE A 274 -65.88 8.21 -57.82
N SER A 275 -66.11 9.25 -58.59
CA SER A 275 -65.36 10.50 -58.48
C SER A 275 -65.59 11.22 -57.14
N ASN A 276 -66.83 11.24 -56.67
CA ASN A 276 -67.14 11.82 -55.37
C ASN A 276 -66.45 11.02 -54.16
N LEU A 277 -66.50 9.68 -54.24
CA LEU A 277 -65.82 8.84 -53.25
C LEU A 277 -64.31 9.04 -53.26
N ILE A 278 -63.68 9.07 -54.39
CA ILE A 278 -62.24 9.33 -54.49
C ILE A 278 -61.92 10.70 -53.91
N MET A 279 -62.66 11.73 -54.26
CA MET A 279 -62.37 13.10 -53.80
C MET A 279 -62.64 13.29 -52.32
N SER A 280 -63.70 12.72 -51.76
CA SER A 280 -64.08 12.85 -50.37
C SER A 280 -63.13 12.09 -49.44
N GLU A 281 -62.58 10.97 -49.88
CA GLU A 281 -61.74 10.12 -49.05
C GLU A 281 -60.22 10.31 -49.28
N LEU A 282 -59.79 10.61 -50.54
CA LEU A 282 -58.37 10.82 -50.86
C LEU A 282 -57.90 12.19 -50.45
N ALA A 283 -58.70 13.26 -50.66
CA ALA A 283 -58.28 14.61 -50.37
C ALA A 283 -57.87 14.81 -48.89
N PRO A 284 -58.60 14.33 -47.84
CA PRO A 284 -58.18 14.42 -46.47
C PRO A 284 -56.90 13.62 -46.17
N LEU A 285 -56.72 12.46 -46.85
CA LEU A 285 -55.54 11.60 -46.57
C LEU A 285 -54.22 12.21 -47.05
N VAL A 286 -54.28 12.97 -48.17
CA VAL A 286 -53.09 13.67 -48.70
C VAL A 286 -53.07 15.15 -48.30
N ASN A 287 -53.92 15.54 -47.32
CA ASN A 287 -54.06 16.90 -46.86
C ASN A 287 -54.31 17.93 -47.98
N ALA A 288 -55.04 17.54 -49.01
CA ALA A 288 -55.42 18.42 -50.17
C ALA A 288 -56.69 19.22 -49.82
N GLN A 289 -56.66 20.52 -50.03
CA GLN A 289 -57.83 21.42 -49.86
C GLN A 289 -58.74 21.46 -51.09
N TYR A 290 -58.21 21.17 -52.23
CA TYR A 290 -58.91 21.16 -53.51
C TYR A 290 -58.53 19.95 -54.38
N GLY A 291 -59.44 19.38 -55.07
CA GLY A 291 -59.23 18.31 -56.03
C GLY A 291 -60.16 18.45 -57.22
N VAL A 292 -59.70 18.07 -58.41
CA VAL A 292 -60.50 18.08 -59.64
C VAL A 292 -60.37 16.72 -60.32
N PHE A 293 -61.50 16.14 -60.67
CA PHE A 293 -61.54 14.87 -61.39
C PHE A 293 -61.99 15.15 -62.82
N TYR A 294 -61.17 14.87 -63.84
CA TYR A 294 -61.47 14.99 -65.24
C TYR A 294 -61.83 13.63 -65.80
N VAL A 295 -62.89 13.60 -66.66
CA VAL A 295 -63.39 12.43 -67.41
C VAL A 295 -63.06 12.58 -68.86
#